data_c28bb11f992d742c2edef4ed147fbfc3
#
_entry.id   c28bb11f992d742c2edef4ed147fbfc3
#
_cell.length_a   1.000
_cell.length_b   1.000
_cell.length_c   1.000
_cell.angle_alpha   90.00
_cell.angle_beta   90.00
_cell.angle_gamma   90.00
#
_symmetry.space_group_name_H-M   'P 1'
#
loop_
_entity.id
_entity.type
_entity.pdbx_description
1 polymer ?
#
loop_
_entity_poly.entity_id
_entity_poly.type
_entity_poly.pdbx_seq_one_letter_code
_entity_poly.pdbx_strand_id
1 'polypeptide(L)'
;GSKTVAMELSLFGGFYSGSDHNYFVFGQANPNDSDEEEVMRIVKYSKDFQRIGAVSVYGANTNIPFEAGSLRMTETAGKLYIHTCHEMYTDSDGLNHQANMTFVINENDMSVEQSYYDVLNLAQAGYVSHSFNQFIQTDGENIYRVDHGDYAPRGIALIKSQVGGSITKVDYAIPVGLGKVTGGHYNSTGASVGGFEISSENCIIAGNAVDFESESANTSDQRNIFISITDKQLTQAKTVWLTNYDKQQGI
;
A
#
# COMPACT_ATOMS: atom_id res chain seq x y z
N GLY A 1 27.22 -5.74 -14.13
CA GLY A 1 27.91 -5.00 -13.07
C GLY A 1 27.03 -4.85 -11.84
N SER A 2 27.62 -4.50 -10.72
CA SER A 2 26.91 -4.17 -9.47
C SER A 2 27.21 -2.73 -9.09
N LYS A 3 26.27 -2.08 -8.45
CA LYS A 3 26.40 -0.76 -7.84
C LYS A 3 25.99 -0.85 -6.37
N THR A 4 26.72 -0.14 -5.51
CA THR A 4 26.39 -0.03 -4.09
C THR A 4 25.89 1.38 -3.83
N VAL A 5 24.71 1.50 -3.22
CA VAL A 5 24.13 2.75 -2.75
C VAL A 5 24.15 2.70 -1.21
N ALA A 6 24.65 3.76 -0.60
CA ALA A 6 24.65 3.85 0.87
C ALA A 6 23.23 4.09 1.38
N MET A 7 22.91 3.50 2.52
CA MET A 7 21.70 3.82 3.26
C MET A 7 21.79 5.27 3.77
N GLU A 8 20.75 6.07 3.50
CA GLU A 8 20.71 7.46 3.98
C GLU A 8 19.95 7.60 5.31
N LEU A 9 19.06 6.65 5.63
CA LEU A 9 18.42 6.45 6.93
C LEU A 9 18.47 4.97 7.29
N SER A 10 18.08 4.62 8.50
CA SER A 10 18.30 3.27 9.07
C SER A 10 17.44 2.16 8.47
N LEU A 11 16.29 2.51 7.87
CA LEU A 11 15.36 1.57 7.27
C LEU A 11 15.35 1.71 5.74
N PHE A 12 15.25 0.60 5.05
CA PHE A 12 15.07 0.57 3.60
C PHE A 12 13.59 0.33 3.26
N GLY A 13 12.94 1.31 2.67
CA GLY A 13 11.54 1.21 2.24
C GLY A 13 11.40 0.53 0.88
N GLY A 14 12.18 0.96 -0.13
CA GLY A 14 12.05 0.40 -1.47
C GLY A 14 12.92 1.06 -2.52
N PHE A 15 12.94 0.41 -3.69
CA PHE A 15 13.63 0.85 -4.89
C PHE A 15 12.67 0.85 -6.08
N TYR A 16 12.77 1.87 -6.92
CA TYR A 16 12.03 1.97 -8.17
C TYR A 16 12.95 2.45 -9.30
N SER A 17 12.94 1.74 -10.42
CA SER A 17 13.61 2.15 -11.63
C SER A 17 12.61 2.73 -12.61
N GLY A 18 12.41 4.03 -12.55
CA GLY A 18 11.53 4.77 -13.44
C GLY A 18 12.10 4.93 -14.85
N SER A 19 11.44 5.71 -15.70
CA SER A 19 11.86 5.93 -17.10
C SER A 19 13.21 6.60 -17.18
N ASP A 20 13.37 7.73 -16.50
CA ASP A 20 14.56 8.59 -16.60
C ASP A 20 15.48 8.50 -15.38
N HIS A 21 14.92 8.13 -14.23
CA HIS A 21 15.61 8.14 -12.94
C HIS A 21 15.37 6.85 -12.14
N ASN A 22 16.24 6.66 -11.16
CA ASN A 22 16.07 5.64 -10.14
C ASN A 22 15.72 6.32 -8.80
N TYR A 23 14.88 5.70 -8.00
CA TYR A 23 14.45 6.22 -6.72
C TYR A 23 14.67 5.19 -5.62
N PHE A 24 15.19 5.67 -4.49
CA PHE A 24 15.30 4.92 -3.26
C PHE A 24 14.49 5.63 -2.18
N VAL A 25 13.79 4.87 -1.38
CA VAL A 25 13.11 5.38 -0.20
C VAL A 25 13.75 4.76 1.03
N PHE A 26 14.19 5.63 1.93
CA PHE A 26 14.74 5.27 3.22
C PHE A 26 13.83 5.82 4.32
N GLY A 27 13.88 5.23 5.50
CA GLY A 27 13.14 5.69 6.66
C GLY A 27 13.92 5.50 7.95
N GLN A 28 13.38 6.05 9.00
CA GLN A 28 13.82 5.81 10.37
C GLN A 28 12.67 5.93 11.36
N ALA A 29 12.81 5.26 12.50
CA ALA A 29 11.84 5.32 13.57
C ALA A 29 11.82 6.69 14.23
N ASN A 30 10.66 7.08 14.72
CA ASN A 30 10.39 8.32 15.46
C ASN A 30 9.75 7.97 16.82
N PRO A 31 10.52 7.42 17.75
CA PRO A 31 9.98 6.87 19.01
C PRO A 31 9.43 7.93 19.97
N ASN A 32 9.63 9.21 19.68
CA ASN A 32 9.13 10.32 20.47
C ASN A 32 7.88 10.98 19.85
N ASP A 33 7.34 10.45 18.77
CA ASP A 33 6.18 10.99 18.04
C ASP A 33 6.36 12.48 17.70
N SER A 34 7.56 12.85 17.24
CA SER A 34 7.95 14.23 16.98
C SER A 34 7.64 14.65 15.55
N ASP A 35 6.95 15.76 15.38
CA ASP A 35 6.70 16.34 14.06
C ASP A 35 7.97 16.91 13.39
N GLU A 36 9.06 17.08 14.15
CA GLU A 36 10.34 17.56 13.65
C GLU A 36 11.31 16.45 13.25
N GLU A 37 10.98 15.19 13.55
CA GLU A 37 11.82 14.04 13.17
C GLU A 37 11.63 13.69 11.70
N GLU A 38 12.73 13.54 10.97
CA GLU A 38 12.70 13.04 9.61
C GLU A 38 12.36 11.52 9.63
N VAL A 39 11.19 11.16 9.14
CA VAL A 39 10.72 9.76 9.16
C VAL A 39 10.94 9.05 7.83
N MET A 40 11.04 9.81 6.74
CA MET A 40 11.25 9.24 5.41
C MET A 40 12.07 10.18 4.53
N ARG A 41 12.92 9.60 3.69
CA ARG A 41 13.70 10.29 2.67
C ARG A 41 13.57 9.59 1.31
N ILE A 42 13.10 10.33 0.33
CA ILE A 42 13.01 9.89 -1.05
C ILE A 42 14.20 10.46 -1.82
N VAL A 43 15.05 9.60 -2.35
CA VAL A 43 16.30 10.00 -3.01
C VAL A 43 16.23 9.64 -4.49
N LYS A 44 16.51 10.64 -5.32
CA LYS A 44 16.56 10.55 -6.78
C LYS A 44 17.99 10.35 -7.25
N TYR A 45 18.17 9.38 -8.13
CA TYR A 45 19.44 9.07 -8.80
C TYR A 45 19.28 9.07 -10.31
N SER A 46 20.37 9.35 -11.02
CA SER A 46 20.44 9.06 -12.45
C SER A 46 20.38 7.56 -12.72
N LYS A 47 20.22 7.16 -13.97
CA LYS A 47 20.31 5.75 -14.38
C LYS A 47 21.69 5.13 -14.10
N ASP A 48 22.72 5.95 -14.00
CA ASP A 48 24.07 5.53 -13.60
C ASP A 48 24.30 5.55 -12.08
N PHE A 49 23.23 5.74 -11.28
CA PHE A 49 23.27 5.80 -9.83
C PHE A 49 24.11 6.96 -9.27
N GLN A 50 24.14 8.10 -9.96
CA GLN A 50 24.64 9.35 -9.39
C GLN A 50 23.49 10.02 -8.65
N ARG A 51 23.71 10.43 -7.39
CA ARG A 51 22.71 11.13 -6.59
C ARG A 51 22.42 12.49 -7.20
N ILE A 52 21.15 12.78 -7.46
CA ILE A 52 20.67 14.03 -8.06
C ILE A 52 20.05 14.95 -7.00
N GLY A 53 19.18 14.40 -6.16
CA GLY A 53 18.46 15.16 -5.16
C GLY A 53 17.69 14.26 -4.21
N ALA A 54 17.04 14.86 -3.24
CA ALA A 54 16.17 14.17 -2.30
C ALA A 54 15.10 15.10 -1.74
N VAL A 55 14.05 14.51 -1.19
CA VAL A 55 13.08 15.19 -0.35
C VAL A 55 12.90 14.39 0.95
N SER A 56 12.79 15.12 2.04
CA SER A 56 12.55 14.58 3.37
C SER A 56 11.09 14.78 3.78
N VAL A 57 10.54 13.79 4.45
CA VAL A 57 9.23 13.84 5.10
C VAL A 57 9.44 13.81 6.60
N TYR A 58 8.87 14.79 7.28
CA TYR A 58 9.00 14.97 8.73
C TYR A 58 7.67 14.64 9.41
N GLY A 59 7.73 14.02 10.57
CA GLY A 59 6.58 13.68 11.40
C GLY A 59 5.58 12.77 10.70
N ALA A 60 4.68 13.35 9.92
CA ALA A 60 3.66 12.66 9.11
C ALA A 60 2.89 11.60 9.89
N ASN A 61 2.59 11.89 11.17
CA ASN A 61 1.91 10.97 12.09
C ASN A 61 2.55 9.57 12.10
N THR A 62 3.89 9.50 12.00
CA THR A 62 4.63 8.26 11.82
C THR A 62 5.57 7.99 12.98
N ASN A 63 5.36 6.87 13.67
CA ASN A 63 6.29 6.30 14.63
C ASN A 63 7.30 5.37 13.94
N ILE A 64 6.82 4.41 13.14
CA ILE A 64 7.68 3.51 12.37
C ILE A 64 7.19 3.46 10.92
N PRO A 65 7.97 3.97 9.94
CA PRO A 65 7.62 3.86 8.53
C PRO A 65 7.81 2.41 8.03
N PHE A 66 6.99 1.99 7.08
CA PHE A 66 7.00 0.68 6.41
C PHE A 66 6.65 -0.51 7.31
N GLU A 67 6.19 -0.27 8.54
CA GLU A 67 5.90 -1.35 9.49
C GLU A 67 4.81 -2.28 8.96
N ALA A 68 5.11 -3.58 8.97
CA ALA A 68 4.26 -4.67 8.50
C ALA A 68 3.80 -4.59 7.02
N GLY A 69 4.28 -3.62 6.25
CA GLY A 69 3.85 -3.41 4.88
C GLY A 69 4.94 -3.54 3.83
N SER A 70 4.57 -3.18 2.62
CA SER A 70 5.49 -3.06 1.50
C SER A 70 5.44 -1.64 0.94
N LEU A 71 6.51 -1.22 0.30
CA LEU A 71 6.54 0.04 -0.42
C LEU A 71 6.54 -0.22 -1.91
N ARG A 72 5.66 0.46 -2.63
CA ARG A 72 5.57 0.41 -4.08
C ARG A 72 5.52 1.81 -4.66
N MET A 73 6.03 1.95 -5.86
CA MET A 73 6.10 3.23 -6.57
C MET A 73 5.66 3.07 -8.01
N THR A 74 5.13 4.13 -8.58
CA THR A 74 4.86 4.30 -10.00
C THR A 74 5.06 5.75 -10.37
N GLU A 75 5.32 6.03 -11.65
CA GLU A 75 5.49 7.41 -12.13
C GLU A 75 4.57 7.69 -13.31
N THR A 76 4.05 8.89 -13.35
CA THR A 76 3.31 9.44 -14.50
C THR A 76 3.23 10.96 -14.42
N ALA A 77 3.18 11.64 -15.56
CA ALA A 77 3.01 13.08 -15.67
C ALA A 77 4.04 13.91 -14.85
N GLY A 78 5.29 13.44 -14.79
CA GLY A 78 6.37 14.11 -14.04
C GLY A 78 6.23 14.01 -12.51
N LYS A 79 5.50 13.04 -12.04
CA LYS A 79 5.25 12.77 -10.62
C LYS A 79 5.57 11.33 -10.26
N LEU A 80 6.25 11.16 -9.14
CA LEU A 80 6.46 9.87 -8.49
C LEU A 80 5.39 9.68 -7.43
N TYR A 81 4.65 8.60 -7.52
CA TYR A 81 3.64 8.17 -6.56
C TYR A 81 4.23 7.05 -5.70
N ILE A 82 4.18 7.22 -4.39
CA ILE A 82 4.69 6.27 -3.40
C ILE A 82 3.52 5.81 -2.56
N HIS A 83 3.36 4.50 -2.40
CA HIS A 83 2.32 3.90 -1.58
C HIS A 83 2.92 2.85 -0.66
N THR A 84 2.65 2.97 0.63
CA THR A 84 3.18 2.11 1.69
C THR A 84 2.26 2.13 2.89
N CYS A 85 2.72 1.59 4.01
CA CYS A 85 2.07 1.75 5.30
C CYS A 85 3.06 2.27 6.35
N HIS A 86 2.54 2.60 7.52
CA HIS A 86 3.30 3.02 8.68
C HIS A 86 2.57 2.64 9.97
N GLU A 87 3.30 2.60 11.04
CA GLU A 87 2.79 2.68 12.40
C GLU A 87 2.67 4.15 12.76
N MET A 88 1.47 4.58 13.17
CA MET A 88 1.19 5.97 13.51
C MET A 88 1.69 6.32 14.92
N TYR A 89 1.61 7.58 15.29
CA TYR A 89 1.85 8.05 16.65
C TYR A 89 0.96 7.33 17.65
N THR A 90 1.38 7.31 18.89
CA THR A 90 0.61 6.76 20.00
C THR A 90 -0.72 7.50 20.15
N ASP A 91 -1.83 6.77 20.04
CA ASP A 91 -3.17 7.33 20.20
C ASP A 91 -3.60 7.37 21.68
N SER A 92 -4.78 7.89 21.91
CA SER A 92 -5.39 8.05 23.25
C SER A 92 -5.60 6.73 24.01
N ASP A 93 -5.64 5.59 23.30
CA ASP A 93 -5.69 4.27 23.91
C ASP A 93 -4.32 3.70 24.30
N GLY A 94 -3.24 4.45 24.04
CA GLY A 94 -1.86 4.07 24.33
C GLY A 94 -1.25 3.11 23.34
N LEU A 95 -1.87 2.92 22.16
CA LEU A 95 -1.40 2.04 21.10
C LEU A 95 -0.96 2.85 19.87
N ASN A 96 -0.02 2.28 19.12
CA ASN A 96 0.36 2.77 17.81
C ASN A 96 -0.42 1.98 16.76
N HIS A 97 -1.38 2.64 16.14
CA HIS A 97 -2.19 2.02 15.07
C HIS A 97 -1.48 2.11 13.73
N GLN A 98 -1.70 1.15 12.87
CA GLN A 98 -1.15 1.15 11.52
C GLN A 98 -2.15 1.69 10.51
N ALA A 99 -1.66 2.38 9.50
CA ALA A 99 -2.44 2.84 8.36
C ALA A 99 -1.61 2.78 7.08
N ASN A 100 -2.29 2.84 5.94
CA ASN A 100 -1.60 3.08 4.68
C ASN A 100 -1.20 4.56 4.56
N MET A 101 -0.19 4.83 3.76
CA MET A 101 0.22 6.19 3.44
C MET A 101 0.58 6.32 1.96
N THR A 102 0.34 7.50 1.42
CA THR A 102 0.67 7.83 0.03
C THR A 102 1.33 9.19 -0.06
N PHE A 103 2.40 9.31 -0.83
CA PHE A 103 3.03 10.58 -1.19
C PHE A 103 3.07 10.76 -2.71
N VAL A 104 2.92 12.01 -3.13
CA VAL A 104 3.11 12.42 -4.52
C VAL A 104 4.25 13.42 -4.54
N ILE A 105 5.32 13.06 -5.25
CA ILE A 105 6.55 13.85 -5.34
C ILE A 105 6.67 14.40 -6.76
N ASN A 106 6.91 15.69 -6.87
CA ASN A 106 7.28 16.32 -8.15
C ASN A 106 8.70 15.86 -8.52
N GLU A 107 8.84 15.26 -9.69
CA GLU A 107 10.13 14.70 -10.10
C GLU A 107 11.14 15.76 -10.53
N ASN A 108 10.71 16.98 -10.87
CA ASN A 108 11.62 18.04 -11.32
C ASN A 108 12.39 18.67 -10.16
N ASP A 109 11.69 19.04 -9.10
CA ASP A 109 12.24 19.77 -7.96
C ASP A 109 12.31 18.94 -6.66
N MET A 110 11.83 17.70 -6.70
CA MET A 110 11.76 16.81 -5.53
C MET A 110 10.94 17.39 -4.38
N SER A 111 9.86 18.12 -4.67
CA SER A 111 8.93 18.62 -3.65
C SER A 111 7.78 17.63 -3.40
N VAL A 112 7.26 17.60 -2.17
CA VAL A 112 6.05 16.87 -1.83
C VAL A 112 4.84 17.69 -2.28
N GLU A 113 4.07 17.20 -3.24
CA GLU A 113 2.86 17.86 -3.72
C GLU A 113 1.60 17.42 -2.95
N GLN A 114 1.55 16.15 -2.57
CA GLN A 114 0.43 15.59 -1.81
C GLN A 114 0.96 14.56 -0.82
N SER A 115 0.30 14.48 0.34
CA SER A 115 0.56 13.48 1.35
C SER A 115 -0.75 13.03 2.00
N TYR A 116 -0.88 11.73 2.20
CA TYR A 116 -1.98 11.08 2.90
C TYR A 116 -1.36 10.09 3.87
N TYR A 117 -1.41 10.39 5.16
CA TYR A 117 -0.75 9.59 6.20
C TYR A 117 -1.62 9.37 7.44
N ASP A 118 -2.88 9.77 7.39
CA ASP A 118 -3.86 9.49 8.42
C ASP A 118 -4.83 8.39 7.99
N VAL A 119 -5.55 7.85 8.95
CA VAL A 119 -6.57 6.82 8.73
C VAL A 119 -7.65 7.19 7.72
N LEU A 120 -7.80 8.47 7.42
CA LEU A 120 -8.79 9.01 6.48
C LEU A 120 -8.31 9.02 5.02
N ASN A 121 -7.14 8.48 4.70
CA ASN A 121 -6.67 8.51 3.32
C ASN A 121 -7.47 7.59 2.38
N LEU A 122 -8.42 6.82 2.90
CA LEU A 122 -9.47 6.14 2.15
C LEU A 122 -10.82 6.90 2.24
N ALA A 123 -10.85 8.14 1.89
CA ALA A 123 -11.89 9.16 2.07
C ALA A 123 -13.39 8.72 2.09
N GLN A 124 -13.76 7.59 1.54
CA GLN A 124 -15.15 7.11 1.48
C GLN A 124 -15.37 5.72 2.07
N ALA A 125 -14.34 4.90 2.14
CA ALA A 125 -14.41 3.55 2.70
C ALA A 125 -13.96 3.52 4.15
N GLY A 126 -13.47 4.65 4.67
CA GLY A 126 -12.96 4.74 6.02
C GLY A 126 -11.54 4.22 6.14
N TYR A 127 -11.28 3.55 7.16
CA TYR A 127 -10.03 3.20 7.75
C TYR A 127 -9.41 1.92 7.14
N VAL A 128 -8.18 2.00 6.69
CA VAL A 128 -7.35 0.83 6.42
C VAL A 128 -6.28 0.77 7.48
N SER A 129 -6.50 -0.08 8.45
CA SER A 129 -5.56 -0.38 9.53
C SER A 129 -4.89 -1.71 9.28
N HIS A 130 -3.69 -1.86 9.86
CA HIS A 130 -2.88 -3.06 9.69
C HIS A 130 -2.76 -3.42 8.21
N SER A 131 -2.39 -2.42 7.40
CA SER A 131 -2.33 -2.56 5.95
C SER A 131 -1.09 -3.35 5.55
N PHE A 132 -1.30 -4.36 4.73
CA PHE A 132 -0.26 -5.25 4.21
C PHE A 132 -0.31 -5.25 2.69
N ASN A 133 0.75 -5.71 2.04
CA ASN A 133 0.79 -5.98 0.61
C ASN A 133 0.34 -4.80 -0.27
N GLN A 134 0.91 -3.61 -0.06
CA GLN A 134 0.61 -2.45 -0.88
C GLN A 134 1.06 -2.64 -2.32
N PHE A 135 0.22 -2.20 -3.26
CA PHE A 135 0.56 -2.07 -4.68
C PHE A 135 0.10 -0.73 -5.20
N ILE A 136 0.77 -0.24 -6.23
CA ILE A 136 0.37 0.98 -6.94
C ILE A 136 0.76 0.85 -8.41
N GLN A 137 -0.16 1.24 -9.29
CA GLN A 137 0.06 1.33 -10.74
C GLN A 137 -0.72 2.49 -11.35
N THR A 138 -0.37 2.85 -12.56
CA THR A 138 -1.04 3.91 -13.34
C THR A 138 -1.37 3.45 -14.74
N ASP A 139 -2.49 3.93 -15.29
CA ASP A 139 -2.82 3.83 -16.70
C ASP A 139 -2.52 5.14 -17.49
N GLY A 140 -1.85 6.09 -16.84
CA GLY A 140 -1.53 7.41 -17.37
C GLY A 140 -2.54 8.50 -17.05
N GLU A 141 -3.80 8.14 -16.79
CA GLU A 141 -4.87 9.07 -16.40
C GLU A 141 -5.24 8.92 -14.93
N ASN A 142 -5.18 7.70 -14.42
CA ASN A 142 -5.55 7.35 -13.06
C ASN A 142 -4.44 6.60 -12.36
N ILE A 143 -4.45 6.70 -11.04
CA ILE A 143 -3.62 5.93 -10.12
C ILE A 143 -4.50 4.92 -9.41
N TYR A 144 -4.08 3.66 -9.43
CA TYR A 144 -4.74 2.56 -8.74
C TYR A 144 -3.82 2.03 -7.65
N ARG A 145 -4.37 1.84 -6.46
CA ARG A 145 -3.67 1.31 -5.28
C ARG A 145 -4.41 0.11 -4.76
N VAL A 146 -3.67 -0.85 -4.23
CA VAL A 146 -4.23 -2.00 -3.52
C VAL A 146 -3.68 -2.00 -2.11
N ASP A 147 -4.58 -2.14 -1.17
CA ASP A 147 -4.29 -2.36 0.25
C ASP A 147 -5.00 -3.59 0.76
N HIS A 148 -4.31 -4.37 1.56
CA HIS A 148 -4.91 -5.45 2.32
C HIS A 148 -5.03 -5.01 3.77
N GLY A 149 -6.25 -4.65 4.19
CA GLY A 149 -6.54 -4.19 5.55
C GLY A 149 -7.18 -5.28 6.40
N ASP A 150 -6.76 -5.41 7.65
CA ASP A 150 -7.27 -6.40 8.58
C ASP A 150 -8.11 -5.82 9.74
N TYR A 151 -8.41 -4.54 9.72
CA TYR A 151 -9.39 -3.91 10.60
C TYR A 151 -10.70 -3.60 9.86
N ALA A 152 -11.80 -3.51 10.58
CA ALA A 152 -13.13 -3.32 9.97
C ALA A 152 -13.30 -1.94 9.30
N PRO A 153 -13.76 -1.87 8.04
CA PRO A 153 -14.13 -2.99 7.19
C PRO A 153 -12.88 -3.72 6.67
N ARG A 154 -12.88 -5.06 6.80
CA ARG A 154 -11.75 -5.88 6.36
C ARG A 154 -11.85 -6.22 4.91
N GLY A 155 -10.72 -6.26 4.24
CA GLY A 155 -10.71 -6.69 2.85
C GLY A 155 -9.49 -6.25 2.07
N ILE A 156 -9.48 -6.63 0.82
CA ILE A 156 -8.53 -6.15 -0.16
C ILE A 156 -9.19 -4.96 -0.86
N ALA A 157 -8.74 -3.76 -0.50
CA ALA A 157 -9.24 -2.50 -1.04
C ALA A 157 -8.53 -2.16 -2.35
N LEU A 158 -9.31 -1.79 -3.37
CA LEU A 158 -8.84 -1.20 -4.61
C LEU A 158 -9.26 0.28 -4.62
N ILE A 159 -8.28 1.17 -4.70
CA ILE A 159 -8.45 2.61 -4.56
C ILE A 159 -8.08 3.28 -5.87
N LYS A 160 -8.94 4.14 -6.38
CA LYS A 160 -8.72 4.92 -7.60
C LYS A 160 -8.65 6.41 -7.29
N SER A 161 -7.67 7.08 -7.87
CA SER A 161 -7.59 8.54 -7.95
C SER A 161 -7.21 8.98 -9.36
N GLN A 162 -7.54 10.22 -9.73
CA GLN A 162 -6.99 10.83 -10.93
C GLN A 162 -5.52 11.20 -10.70
N VAL A 163 -4.75 11.26 -11.78
CA VAL A 163 -3.37 11.79 -11.75
C VAL A 163 -3.39 13.22 -11.28
N GLY A 164 -2.67 13.52 -10.20
CA GLY A 164 -2.64 14.86 -9.58
C GLY A 164 -3.92 15.25 -8.82
N GLY A 165 -4.90 14.36 -8.76
CA GLY A 165 -6.20 14.59 -8.10
C GLY A 165 -6.38 13.79 -6.82
N SER A 166 -7.54 14.00 -6.18
CA SER A 166 -7.96 13.25 -4.99
C SER A 166 -8.45 11.84 -5.33
N ILE A 167 -8.63 11.04 -4.30
CA ILE A 167 -9.27 9.73 -4.40
C ILE A 167 -10.70 9.92 -4.90
N THR A 168 -11.04 9.25 -6.01
CA THR A 168 -12.36 9.33 -6.63
C THR A 168 -13.24 8.14 -6.30
N LYS A 169 -12.63 6.99 -6.03
CA LYS A 169 -13.36 5.77 -5.72
C LYS A 169 -12.52 4.79 -4.91
N VAL A 170 -13.20 4.07 -4.03
CA VAL A 170 -12.70 2.91 -3.32
C VAL A 170 -13.70 1.79 -3.46
N ASP A 171 -13.22 0.57 -3.69
CA ASP A 171 -14.02 -0.64 -3.70
C ASP A 171 -13.27 -1.77 -2.99
N TYR A 172 -14.00 -2.70 -2.41
CA TYR A 172 -13.42 -3.91 -1.84
C TYR A 172 -13.50 -5.02 -2.88
N ALA A 173 -12.37 -5.29 -3.53
CA ALA A 173 -12.26 -6.37 -4.50
C ALA A 173 -12.54 -7.73 -3.87
N ILE A 174 -12.13 -7.90 -2.59
CA ILE A 174 -12.47 -9.06 -1.77
C ILE A 174 -12.82 -8.57 -0.38
N PRO A 175 -14.10 -8.60 0.01
CA PRO A 175 -14.48 -8.39 1.39
C PRO A 175 -14.05 -9.59 2.23
N VAL A 176 -13.30 -9.35 3.30
CA VAL A 176 -12.83 -10.39 4.21
C VAL A 176 -13.62 -10.33 5.49
N GLY A 177 -14.36 -11.39 5.78
CA GLY A 177 -15.02 -11.58 7.09
C GLY A 177 -16.01 -10.47 7.46
N LEU A 178 -16.83 -10.01 6.52
CA LEU A 178 -17.84 -8.97 6.75
C LEU A 178 -18.61 -9.19 8.06
N GLY A 179 -18.31 -8.38 9.05
CA GLY A 179 -19.03 -8.33 10.33
C GLY A 179 -18.79 -9.48 11.31
N LYS A 180 -17.98 -10.47 10.95
CA LYS A 180 -17.78 -11.68 11.81
C LYS A 180 -16.48 -11.66 12.61
N VAL A 181 -15.49 -10.88 12.19
CA VAL A 181 -14.20 -10.79 12.88
C VAL A 181 -13.96 -9.34 13.30
N THR A 182 -13.99 -9.12 14.59
CA THR A 182 -13.71 -7.82 15.21
C THR A 182 -12.28 -7.83 15.72
N GLY A 183 -11.50 -6.81 15.33
CA GLY A 183 -10.17 -6.53 15.84
C GLY A 183 -9.18 -7.68 15.73
N GLY A 184 -7.99 -7.42 15.33
CA GLY A 184 -6.88 -8.36 15.35
C GLY A 184 -5.58 -7.60 15.46
N HIS A 185 -4.63 -8.15 16.20
CA HIS A 185 -3.31 -7.54 16.37
C HIS A 185 -2.33 -7.97 15.28
N TYR A 186 -2.73 -8.86 14.37
CA TYR A 186 -1.90 -9.41 13.32
C TYR A 186 -2.74 -9.66 12.08
N ASN A 187 -2.12 -9.95 10.94
CA ASN A 187 -2.82 -10.35 9.73
C ASN A 187 -3.66 -11.62 9.98
N SER A 188 -4.83 -11.42 10.54
CA SER A 188 -5.78 -12.48 10.89
C SER A 188 -6.92 -12.60 9.88
N THR A 189 -6.77 -12.00 8.71
CA THR A 189 -7.82 -11.99 7.67
C THR A 189 -7.91 -13.29 6.90
N GLY A 190 -6.94 -14.18 7.02
CA GLY A 190 -6.87 -15.37 6.18
C GLY A 190 -6.62 -15.06 4.70
N ALA A 191 -6.02 -13.91 4.39
CA ALA A 191 -5.75 -13.48 3.03
C ALA A 191 -4.34 -12.90 2.88
N SER A 192 -3.83 -12.90 1.65
CA SER A 192 -2.68 -12.10 1.24
C SER A 192 -2.76 -11.78 -0.25
N VAL A 193 -2.13 -10.67 -0.64
CA VAL A 193 -2.05 -10.24 -2.05
C VAL A 193 -0.63 -10.48 -2.54
N GLY A 194 -0.50 -11.23 -3.65
CA GLY A 194 0.77 -11.54 -4.26
C GLY A 194 1.05 -10.76 -5.55
N GLY A 195 0.02 -10.15 -6.15
CA GLY A 195 0.18 -9.39 -7.39
C GLY A 195 -0.98 -8.48 -7.72
N PHE A 196 -0.63 -7.42 -8.45
CA PHE A 196 -1.58 -6.45 -8.98
C PHE A 196 -1.14 -6.00 -10.36
N GLU A 197 -2.05 -5.98 -11.33
CA GLU A 197 -1.79 -5.57 -12.71
C GLU A 197 -2.98 -4.82 -13.28
N ILE A 198 -2.71 -3.89 -14.20
CA ILE A 198 -3.72 -3.12 -14.92
C ILE A 198 -3.64 -3.49 -16.40
N SER A 199 -4.74 -3.99 -16.95
CA SER A 199 -4.93 -4.16 -18.38
C SER A 199 -5.56 -2.91 -19.01
N SER A 200 -5.87 -2.98 -20.33
CA SER A 200 -6.62 -1.91 -21.01
C SER A 200 -8.00 -1.67 -20.40
N GLU A 201 -8.65 -2.69 -19.85
CA GLU A 201 -10.05 -2.62 -19.40
C GLU A 201 -10.22 -2.89 -17.89
N ASN A 202 -9.31 -3.63 -17.28
CA ASN A 202 -9.49 -4.16 -15.95
C ASN A 202 -8.30 -3.92 -15.04
N CYS A 203 -8.59 -3.90 -13.73
CA CYS A 203 -7.65 -4.10 -12.65
C CYS A 203 -7.69 -5.57 -12.23
N ILE A 204 -6.56 -6.20 -12.08
CA ILE A 204 -6.43 -7.63 -11.79
C ILE A 204 -5.61 -7.79 -10.51
N ILE A 205 -6.18 -8.43 -9.51
CA ILE A 205 -5.54 -8.73 -8.23
C ILE A 205 -5.42 -10.25 -8.11
N ALA A 206 -4.23 -10.73 -7.83
CA ALA A 206 -3.98 -12.14 -7.54
C ALA A 206 -3.51 -12.31 -6.10
N GLY A 207 -3.98 -13.35 -5.44
CA GLY A 207 -3.64 -13.60 -4.06
C GLY A 207 -4.10 -14.97 -3.57
N ASN A 208 -4.05 -15.15 -2.28
CA ASN A 208 -4.73 -16.25 -1.62
C ASN A 208 -5.64 -15.75 -0.49
N ALA A 209 -6.72 -16.44 -0.27
CA ALA A 209 -7.65 -16.14 0.81
C ALA A 209 -8.45 -17.38 1.21
N VAL A 210 -8.98 -17.32 2.43
CA VAL A 210 -10.09 -18.18 2.82
C VAL A 210 -11.32 -17.77 2.01
N ASP A 211 -12.11 -18.74 1.58
CA ASP A 211 -13.39 -18.46 0.93
C ASP A 211 -14.41 -18.00 1.98
N PHE A 212 -14.65 -16.69 2.04
CA PHE A 212 -15.55 -16.06 3.01
C PHE A 212 -17.03 -16.07 2.59
N GLU A 213 -17.38 -16.64 1.46
CA GLU A 213 -18.79 -16.88 1.11
C GLU A 213 -19.42 -17.91 2.06
N SER A 214 -18.62 -18.78 2.66
CA SER A 214 -19.07 -19.70 3.70
C SER A 214 -19.34 -18.96 5.01
N GLU A 215 -20.54 -19.10 5.55
CA GLU A 215 -20.93 -18.55 6.86
C GLU A 215 -20.10 -19.07 8.04
N SER A 216 -19.44 -20.21 7.88
CA SER A 216 -18.58 -20.85 8.88
C SER A 216 -17.10 -20.55 8.68
N ALA A 217 -16.72 -19.74 7.68
CA ALA A 217 -15.33 -19.48 7.37
C ALA A 217 -14.59 -18.84 8.55
N ASN A 218 -13.41 -19.37 8.85
CA ASN A 218 -12.51 -18.87 9.86
C ASN A 218 -11.21 -18.42 9.19
N THR A 219 -10.58 -17.38 9.69
CA THR A 219 -9.31 -16.84 9.16
C THR A 219 -8.15 -17.84 9.20
N SER A 220 -8.28 -18.91 10.01
CA SER A 220 -7.32 -20.03 10.07
C SER A 220 -7.65 -21.17 9.11
N ASP A 221 -8.76 -21.10 8.38
CA ASP A 221 -9.13 -22.12 7.42
C ASP A 221 -8.16 -22.12 6.23
N GLN A 222 -8.26 -23.14 5.42
CA GLN A 222 -7.42 -23.28 4.24
C GLN A 222 -7.58 -22.08 3.30
N ARG A 223 -6.48 -21.60 2.76
CA ARG A 223 -6.47 -20.55 1.74
C ARG A 223 -6.42 -21.16 0.36
N ASN A 224 -7.18 -20.58 -0.53
CA ASN A 224 -7.16 -20.90 -1.95
C ASN A 224 -6.65 -19.72 -2.76
N ILE A 225 -6.03 -20.02 -3.90
CA ILE A 225 -5.54 -19.00 -4.82
C ILE A 225 -6.74 -18.42 -5.56
N PHE A 226 -6.80 -17.10 -5.64
CA PHE A 226 -7.82 -16.37 -6.38
C PHE A 226 -7.22 -15.39 -7.38
N ILE A 227 -8.03 -15.04 -8.37
CA ILE A 227 -7.87 -13.84 -9.20
C ILE A 227 -9.16 -13.04 -9.07
N SER A 228 -9.05 -11.78 -8.68
CA SER A 228 -10.15 -10.81 -8.71
C SER A 228 -9.93 -9.86 -9.88
N ILE A 229 -10.96 -9.71 -10.71
CA ILE A 229 -10.97 -8.86 -11.89
C ILE A 229 -12.03 -7.80 -11.67
N THR A 230 -11.63 -6.52 -11.69
CA THR A 230 -12.52 -5.38 -11.50
C THR A 230 -12.39 -4.47 -12.71
N ASP A 231 -13.51 -3.95 -13.22
CA ASP A 231 -13.46 -2.93 -14.28
C ASP A 231 -12.76 -1.65 -13.77
N LYS A 232 -12.23 -0.84 -14.68
CA LYS A 232 -11.52 0.40 -14.32
C LYS A 232 -12.41 1.48 -13.71
N GLN A 233 -13.73 1.35 -13.76
CA GLN A 233 -14.70 2.19 -13.10
C GLN A 233 -14.96 1.74 -11.65
N LEU A 234 -14.42 0.58 -11.26
CA LEU A 234 -14.63 -0.07 -9.97
C LEU A 234 -16.13 -0.27 -9.68
N THR A 235 -16.87 -0.76 -10.67
CA THR A 235 -18.31 -0.99 -10.55
C THR A 235 -18.66 -2.47 -10.52
N GLN A 236 -17.81 -3.31 -11.07
CA GLN A 236 -18.04 -4.75 -11.16
C GLN A 236 -16.76 -5.50 -10.84
N ALA A 237 -16.78 -6.25 -9.77
CA ALA A 237 -15.72 -7.17 -9.41
C ALA A 237 -16.18 -8.63 -9.61
N LYS A 238 -15.28 -9.47 -10.12
CA LYS A 238 -15.48 -10.90 -10.22
C LYS A 238 -14.26 -11.62 -9.68
N THR A 239 -14.48 -12.46 -8.68
CA THR A 239 -13.44 -13.34 -8.14
C THR A 239 -13.56 -14.74 -8.73
N VAL A 240 -12.42 -15.29 -9.14
CA VAL A 240 -12.29 -16.65 -9.63
C VAL A 240 -11.31 -17.39 -8.74
N TRP A 241 -11.76 -18.47 -8.15
CA TRP A 241 -10.93 -19.37 -7.36
C TRP A 241 -10.21 -20.34 -8.30
N LEU A 242 -8.87 -20.35 -8.23
CA LEU A 242 -8.04 -21.21 -9.10
C LEU A 242 -7.73 -22.56 -8.47
N THR A 243 -7.85 -22.65 -7.15
CA THR A 243 -7.55 -23.88 -6.39
C THR A 243 -8.68 -24.20 -5.44
N ASN A 244 -8.68 -25.44 -4.99
CA ASN A 244 -9.55 -25.92 -3.92
C ASN A 244 -8.71 -26.88 -3.08
N TYR A 245 -7.83 -26.33 -2.26
CA TYR A 245 -6.95 -27.11 -1.40
C TYR A 245 -7.67 -27.54 -0.13
N ASP A 246 -7.31 -28.71 0.37
CA ASP A 246 -7.75 -29.26 1.66
C ASP A 246 -6.79 -28.89 2.81
N LYS A 247 -5.69 -28.19 2.50
CA LYS A 247 -4.69 -27.69 3.45
C LYS A 247 -4.32 -26.26 3.11
N GLN A 248 -3.97 -25.49 4.13
CA GLN A 248 -3.51 -24.12 3.93
C GLN A 248 -2.29 -24.07 3.02
N GLN A 249 -2.37 -23.26 1.98
CA GLN A 249 -1.30 -23.00 1.04
C GLN A 249 -0.94 -21.51 1.09
N GLY A 250 0.33 -21.21 0.90
CA GLY A 250 0.82 -19.84 0.75
C GLY A 250 1.19 -19.55 -0.71
N ILE A 251 1.20 -18.29 -1.07
CA ILE A 251 1.83 -17.80 -2.31
C ILE A 251 3.16 -17.16 -1.93
#